data_1a486baf85646369736acc5dbae853aa
#
_entry.id   1a486baf85646369736acc5dbae853aa
#
_cell.length_a   1.000
_cell.length_b   1.000
_cell.length_c   1.000
_cell.angle_alpha   90.00
_cell.angle_beta   90.00
_cell.angle_gamma   90.00
#
_symmetry.space_group_name_H-M   'P 1'
#
loop_
_entity.id
_entity.type
_entity.pdbx_description
1 polymer ?
#
loop_
_entity_poly.entity_id
_entity_poly.type
_entity_poly.pdbx_seq_one_letter_code
_entity_poly.pdbx_strand_id
1 'polypeptide(L)'
;MSTAETPETPVDAPIEVPSAPDTEREETLAIDRAAADWYKDAIIYQLHVKAFQDTNGDGIGDFEGLMQRLDHVESLGVTAIWLLPFYPSPLRDDGYDISDYRHVNHSYGDMDAFKAFIVEAHRRGIRVITELVVNHTSDQHPWFQAARKAPPGSPERDFYVWSDTDKRYSGTRIIFLDTETSNWSWDQEAGAYYWHRFYSHQPDLNFDNPKVLEEIIDVMRFWLDLGVDGLRLDAVPYLCEREGTNNENLPETHAILRRIRAEVDAQYPDRMLLAEANQWPEDTRP
;
A
#
# COMPACT_ATOMS: atom_id res chain seq x y z
N MET A 1 -75.44 -0.64 1.35
CA MET A 1 -74.04 -1.03 1.32
C MET A 1 -73.26 0.22 0.94
N SER A 2 -72.66 0.87 1.96
CA SER A 2 -71.92 2.10 1.80
C SER A 2 -70.45 1.76 1.78
N THR A 3 -69.77 2.11 0.68
CA THR A 3 -68.32 1.98 0.52
C THR A 3 -67.66 3.25 1.11
N ALA A 4 -66.92 3.05 2.17
CA ALA A 4 -66.09 4.11 2.74
C ALA A 4 -64.81 4.27 1.96
N GLU A 5 -64.56 5.45 1.41
CA GLU A 5 -63.26 5.86 0.84
C GLU A 5 -62.30 6.24 1.97
N THR A 6 -61.13 5.69 1.91
CA THR A 6 -59.98 6.05 2.78
C THR A 6 -59.27 7.30 2.21
N PRO A 7 -58.92 8.30 3.03
CA PRO A 7 -58.24 9.49 2.54
C PRO A 7 -56.76 9.19 2.29
N GLU A 8 -56.26 9.56 1.10
CA GLU A 8 -54.84 9.54 0.72
C GLU A 8 -54.10 10.65 1.50
N THR A 9 -52.97 10.26 2.11
CA THR A 9 -52.04 11.20 2.76
C THR A 9 -51.22 11.92 1.68
N PRO A 10 -50.99 13.24 1.79
CA PRO A 10 -50.17 13.96 0.83
C PRO A 10 -48.70 13.51 0.95
N VAL A 11 -48.09 13.19 -0.19
CA VAL A 11 -46.68 12.94 -0.33
C VAL A 11 -45.94 14.29 -0.19
N ASP A 12 -45.07 14.40 0.78
CA ASP A 12 -44.25 15.59 0.99
C ASP A 12 -43.40 15.90 -0.25
N ALA A 13 -43.45 17.15 -0.70
CA ALA A 13 -42.59 17.65 -1.79
C ALA A 13 -41.13 17.64 -1.38
N PRO A 14 -40.20 17.37 -2.30
CA PRO A 14 -38.74 17.37 -2.01
C PRO A 14 -38.33 18.76 -1.52
N ILE A 15 -37.59 18.82 -0.41
CA ILE A 15 -36.97 20.05 0.08
C ILE A 15 -35.83 20.39 -0.90
N GLU A 16 -36.01 21.46 -1.67
CA GLU A 16 -34.92 22.05 -2.46
C GLU A 16 -33.89 22.69 -1.50
N VAL A 17 -32.71 22.09 -1.42
CA VAL A 17 -31.55 22.71 -0.75
C VAL A 17 -30.95 23.71 -1.74
N PRO A 18 -30.81 25.00 -1.39
CA PRO A 18 -30.19 25.97 -2.27
C PRO A 18 -28.71 25.60 -2.51
N SER A 19 -28.31 25.37 -3.77
CA SER A 19 -26.91 25.21 -4.14
C SER A 19 -26.20 26.57 -4.01
N ALA A 20 -25.13 26.63 -3.21
CA ALA A 20 -24.21 27.76 -3.21
C ALA A 20 -23.52 27.88 -4.59
N PRO A 21 -23.17 29.10 -5.06
CA PRO A 21 -22.53 29.26 -6.37
C PRO A 21 -21.18 28.55 -6.41
N ASP A 22 -20.91 27.83 -7.50
CA ASP A 22 -19.76 26.95 -7.72
C ASP A 22 -18.36 27.57 -7.51
N THR A 23 -18.26 28.90 -7.60
CA THR A 23 -17.00 29.65 -7.42
C THR A 23 -16.49 29.73 -5.99
N GLU A 24 -17.34 29.66 -4.97
CA GLU A 24 -16.91 29.63 -3.55
C GLU A 24 -16.53 28.19 -3.11
N ARG A 25 -16.98 27.19 -3.85
CA ARG A 25 -16.64 25.77 -3.59
C ARG A 25 -15.25 25.39 -4.06
N GLU A 26 -14.76 25.97 -5.15
CA GLU A 26 -13.45 25.66 -5.73
C GLU A 26 -12.26 26.12 -4.85
N GLU A 27 -12.39 27.25 -4.13
CA GLU A 27 -11.29 27.76 -3.29
C GLU A 27 -11.17 27.06 -1.92
N THR A 28 -12.21 26.37 -1.44
CA THR A 28 -12.23 25.74 -0.12
C THR A 28 -11.88 24.25 -0.10
N LEU A 29 -11.81 23.58 -1.25
CA LEU A 29 -11.63 22.12 -1.34
C LEU A 29 -10.21 21.67 -1.66
N ALA A 30 -9.31 22.56 -2.08
CA ALA A 30 -7.92 22.18 -2.34
C ALA A 30 -7.18 21.79 -1.05
N ILE A 31 -6.34 20.76 -1.12
CA ILE A 31 -5.53 20.35 0.04
C ILE A 31 -4.56 21.47 0.47
N ASP A 32 -4.45 21.68 1.78
CA ASP A 32 -3.46 22.59 2.36
C ASP A 32 -2.12 21.87 2.53
N ARG A 33 -1.13 22.23 1.73
CA ARG A 33 0.24 21.68 1.79
C ARG A 33 1.05 22.21 2.98
N ALA A 34 0.60 23.28 3.62
CA ALA A 34 1.24 23.79 4.84
C ALA A 34 0.82 23.03 6.10
N ALA A 35 -0.27 22.28 6.04
CA ALA A 35 -0.77 21.47 7.15
C ALA A 35 0.03 20.16 7.29
N ALA A 36 1.20 20.22 7.91
CA ALA A 36 2.05 19.04 8.11
C ALA A 36 1.41 17.95 9.00
N ASP A 37 0.54 18.35 9.90
CA ASP A 37 -0.11 17.49 10.89
C ASP A 37 -1.53 17.02 10.46
N TRP A 38 -1.89 17.15 9.20
CA TRP A 38 -3.23 16.85 8.67
C TRP A 38 -3.74 15.46 9.05
N TYR A 39 -2.84 14.49 9.18
CA TYR A 39 -3.17 13.10 9.49
C TYR A 39 -3.73 12.90 10.90
N LYS A 40 -3.51 13.86 11.82
CA LYS A 40 -4.01 13.76 13.20
C LYS A 40 -5.53 13.86 13.29
N ASP A 41 -6.14 14.59 12.36
CA ASP A 41 -7.59 14.79 12.29
C ASP A 41 -8.20 14.10 11.06
N ALA A 42 -7.42 13.29 10.34
CA ALA A 42 -7.87 12.64 9.12
C ALA A 42 -8.90 11.55 9.39
N ILE A 43 -9.95 11.54 8.57
CA ILE A 43 -10.87 10.41 8.43
C ILE A 43 -10.46 9.69 7.14
N ILE A 44 -9.91 8.48 7.29
CA ILE A 44 -9.33 7.71 6.19
C ILE A 44 -10.33 6.67 5.70
N TYR A 45 -10.62 6.69 4.40
CA TYR A 45 -11.43 5.68 3.72
C TYR A 45 -10.53 4.72 2.96
N GLN A 46 -10.44 3.48 3.42
CA GLN A 46 -9.69 2.43 2.75
C GLN A 46 -10.54 1.81 1.65
N LEU A 47 -9.96 1.63 0.46
CA LEU A 47 -10.62 0.95 -0.65
C LEU A 47 -9.62 0.19 -1.53
N HIS A 48 -10.14 -0.83 -2.21
CA HIS A 48 -9.44 -1.50 -3.29
C HIS A 48 -10.04 -1.06 -4.63
N VAL A 49 -9.23 -0.52 -5.54
CA VAL A 49 -9.66 -0.02 -6.84
C VAL A 49 -10.51 -1.07 -7.60
N LYS A 50 -10.03 -2.33 -7.64
CA LYS A 50 -10.71 -3.44 -8.34
C LYS A 50 -12.14 -3.72 -7.88
N ALA A 51 -12.49 -3.35 -6.63
CA ALA A 51 -13.77 -3.66 -6.02
C ALA A 51 -14.71 -2.46 -5.95
N PHE A 52 -14.34 -1.31 -6.53
CA PHE A 52 -15.08 -0.06 -6.31
C PHE A 52 -16.06 0.27 -7.44
N GLN A 53 -15.57 0.48 -8.66
CA GLN A 53 -16.41 0.79 -9.82
C GLN A 53 -15.70 0.36 -11.10
N ASP A 54 -16.38 -0.46 -11.90
CA ASP A 54 -15.96 -0.94 -13.21
C ASP A 54 -16.56 -0.02 -14.29
N THR A 55 -15.72 0.52 -15.19
CA THR A 55 -16.19 1.39 -16.28
C THR A 55 -16.18 0.70 -17.64
N ASN A 56 -15.38 -0.34 -17.82
CA ASN A 56 -15.20 -1.02 -19.09
C ASN A 56 -16.03 -2.32 -19.23
N GLY A 57 -16.64 -2.81 -18.12
CA GLY A 57 -17.51 -3.99 -18.08
C GLY A 57 -16.74 -5.30 -18.03
N ASP A 58 -15.48 -5.32 -17.59
CA ASP A 58 -14.66 -6.52 -17.46
C ASP A 58 -14.82 -7.24 -16.10
N GLY A 59 -15.58 -6.65 -15.18
CA GLY A 59 -15.82 -7.16 -13.84
C GLY A 59 -14.78 -6.69 -12.81
N ILE A 60 -13.85 -5.81 -13.19
CA ILE A 60 -12.79 -5.27 -12.34
C ILE A 60 -12.95 -3.75 -12.28
N GLY A 61 -12.94 -3.18 -11.07
CA GLY A 61 -12.94 -1.74 -10.90
C GLY A 61 -11.64 -1.09 -11.37
N ASP A 62 -11.71 0.17 -11.77
CA ASP A 62 -10.61 0.92 -12.35
C ASP A 62 -10.54 2.36 -11.82
N PHE A 63 -9.44 3.08 -12.10
CA PHE A 63 -9.24 4.47 -11.64
C PHE A 63 -10.26 5.44 -12.26
N GLU A 64 -10.72 5.20 -13.46
CA GLU A 64 -11.78 6.01 -14.07
C GLU A 64 -13.09 5.85 -13.29
N GLY A 65 -13.44 4.62 -12.93
CA GLY A 65 -14.60 4.33 -12.09
C GLY A 65 -14.49 4.93 -10.70
N LEU A 66 -13.31 4.88 -10.10
CA LEU A 66 -13.05 5.53 -8.83
C LEU A 66 -13.26 7.06 -8.95
N MET A 67 -12.76 7.70 -10.00
CA MET A 67 -12.99 9.12 -10.26
C MET A 67 -14.47 9.47 -10.44
N GLN A 68 -15.23 8.64 -11.16
CA GLN A 68 -16.67 8.82 -11.34
C GLN A 68 -17.48 8.75 -10.03
N ARG A 69 -16.91 8.18 -8.98
CA ARG A 69 -17.55 7.99 -7.68
C ARG A 69 -16.91 8.80 -6.55
N LEU A 70 -16.00 9.71 -6.85
CA LEU A 70 -15.38 10.57 -5.83
C LEU A 70 -16.40 11.46 -5.12
N ASP A 71 -17.50 11.85 -5.76
CA ASP A 71 -18.60 12.56 -5.15
C ASP A 71 -19.25 11.77 -3.99
N HIS A 72 -19.38 10.45 -4.16
CA HIS A 72 -19.84 9.58 -3.08
C HIS A 72 -18.85 9.57 -1.92
N VAL A 73 -17.56 9.39 -2.19
CA VAL A 73 -16.52 9.37 -1.15
C VAL A 73 -16.46 10.71 -0.41
N GLU A 74 -16.51 11.83 -1.14
CA GLU A 74 -16.57 13.18 -0.58
C GLU A 74 -17.80 13.36 0.33
N SER A 75 -18.97 12.84 -0.08
CA SER A 75 -20.22 12.95 0.69
C SER A 75 -20.17 12.22 2.03
N LEU A 76 -19.26 11.27 2.23
CA LEU A 76 -19.03 10.60 3.51
C LEU A 76 -18.25 11.47 4.51
N GLY A 77 -17.74 12.64 4.10
CA GLY A 77 -16.97 13.54 4.93
C GLY A 77 -15.55 13.05 5.24
N VAL A 78 -15.01 12.14 4.43
CA VAL A 78 -13.62 11.64 4.56
C VAL A 78 -12.63 12.67 4.03
N THR A 79 -11.46 12.71 4.62
CA THR A 79 -10.40 13.67 4.27
C THR A 79 -9.19 13.00 3.60
N ALA A 80 -9.15 11.68 3.58
CA ALA A 80 -8.12 10.92 2.90
C ALA A 80 -8.68 9.58 2.38
N ILE A 81 -8.14 9.13 1.25
CA ILE A 81 -8.35 7.79 0.70
C ILE A 81 -7.05 7.00 0.88
N TRP A 82 -7.16 5.79 1.39
CA TRP A 82 -6.07 4.82 1.39
C TRP A 82 -6.38 3.73 0.35
N LEU A 83 -5.58 3.71 -0.71
CA LEU A 83 -5.64 2.71 -1.77
C LEU A 83 -4.86 1.46 -1.37
N LEU A 84 -5.52 0.30 -1.36
CA LEU A 84 -4.85 -1.00 -1.33
C LEU A 84 -3.99 -1.19 -2.59
N PRO A 85 -3.04 -2.16 -2.60
CA PRO A 85 -2.07 -2.29 -3.69
C PRO A 85 -2.73 -2.32 -5.07
N PHE A 86 -2.27 -1.45 -5.95
CA PHE A 86 -2.77 -1.33 -7.33
C PHE A 86 -1.64 -1.48 -8.37
N TYR A 87 -0.48 -1.90 -7.92
CA TYR A 87 0.71 -2.14 -8.74
C TYR A 87 0.59 -3.42 -9.57
N PRO A 88 1.39 -3.60 -10.64
CA PRO A 88 1.51 -4.88 -11.32
C PRO A 88 1.86 -6.00 -10.34
N SER A 89 1.07 -7.06 -10.41
CA SER A 89 1.15 -8.20 -9.49
C SER A 89 0.55 -9.43 -10.15
N PRO A 90 1.03 -10.64 -9.86
CA PRO A 90 0.33 -11.88 -10.18
C PRO A 90 -0.99 -12.07 -9.43
N LEU A 91 -1.29 -11.20 -8.46
CA LEU A 91 -2.50 -11.19 -7.61
C LEU A 91 -2.70 -12.49 -6.81
N ARG A 92 -1.63 -13.16 -6.43
CA ARG A 92 -1.66 -14.37 -5.59
C ARG A 92 -1.89 -14.02 -4.11
N ASP A 93 -1.57 -12.79 -3.75
CA ASP A 93 -1.87 -12.17 -2.44
C ASP A 93 -2.51 -10.79 -2.64
N ASP A 94 -3.50 -10.73 -3.49
CA ASP A 94 -4.38 -9.58 -3.73
C ASP A 94 -3.66 -8.25 -4.02
N GLY A 95 -2.43 -8.33 -4.58
CA GLY A 95 -1.61 -7.18 -4.94
C GLY A 95 -0.43 -6.92 -4.01
N TYR A 96 -0.35 -7.56 -2.83
CA TYR A 96 0.82 -7.46 -1.95
C TYR A 96 2.05 -8.19 -2.49
N ASP A 97 1.88 -9.09 -3.45
CA ASP A 97 2.94 -9.73 -4.23
C ASP A 97 3.31 -8.86 -5.44
N ILE A 98 3.99 -7.72 -5.21
CA ILE A 98 4.30 -6.70 -6.21
C ILE A 98 5.37 -7.20 -7.16
N SER A 99 5.12 -7.11 -8.47
CA SER A 99 6.09 -7.44 -9.53
C SER A 99 6.73 -6.20 -10.19
N ASP A 100 6.17 -5.00 -9.97
CA ASP A 100 6.71 -3.72 -10.43
C ASP A 100 6.19 -2.59 -9.54
N TYR A 101 7.09 -1.89 -8.87
CA TYR A 101 6.72 -0.81 -7.93
C TYR A 101 6.36 0.52 -8.59
N ARG A 102 6.65 0.73 -9.88
CA ARG A 102 6.57 2.06 -10.51
C ARG A 102 5.50 2.19 -11.60
N HIS A 103 4.62 1.19 -11.70
CA HIS A 103 3.50 1.20 -12.65
C HIS A 103 2.17 0.88 -11.97
N VAL A 104 1.09 1.19 -12.66
CA VAL A 104 -0.27 0.78 -12.32
C VAL A 104 -0.56 -0.57 -12.98
N ASN A 105 -1.25 -1.46 -12.28
CA ASN A 105 -1.76 -2.69 -12.87
C ASN A 105 -2.71 -2.35 -14.03
N HIS A 106 -2.44 -2.91 -15.20
CA HIS A 106 -3.19 -2.63 -16.43
C HIS A 106 -4.70 -2.89 -16.32
N SER A 107 -5.14 -3.77 -15.41
CA SER A 107 -6.56 -4.01 -15.14
C SER A 107 -7.23 -2.85 -14.41
N TYR A 108 -6.46 -1.95 -13.77
CA TYR A 108 -6.99 -0.80 -13.03
C TYR A 108 -6.82 0.51 -13.79
N GLY A 109 -6.18 0.49 -14.95
CA GLY A 109 -5.85 1.65 -15.76
C GLY A 109 -4.35 1.80 -16.00
N ASP A 110 -3.89 3.03 -16.10
CA ASP A 110 -2.49 3.39 -16.34
C ASP A 110 -2.02 4.54 -15.43
N MET A 111 -0.78 4.96 -15.63
CA MET A 111 -0.19 6.07 -14.85
C MET A 111 -0.88 7.41 -15.09
N ASP A 112 -1.46 7.63 -16.26
CA ASP A 112 -2.15 8.89 -16.55
C ASP A 112 -3.53 8.91 -15.88
N ALA A 113 -4.23 7.78 -15.83
CA ALA A 113 -5.46 7.63 -15.04
C ALA A 113 -5.19 7.84 -13.53
N PHE A 114 -4.11 7.28 -13.00
CA PHE A 114 -3.71 7.50 -11.61
C PHE A 114 -3.39 8.98 -11.31
N LYS A 115 -2.63 9.66 -12.20
CA LYS A 115 -2.33 11.09 -12.04
C LYS A 115 -3.59 11.95 -12.08
N ALA A 116 -4.52 11.64 -12.99
CA ALA A 116 -5.79 12.34 -13.09
C ALA A 116 -6.61 12.15 -11.79
N PHE A 117 -6.62 10.93 -11.24
CA PHE A 117 -7.25 10.64 -9.95
C PHE A 117 -6.65 11.47 -8.80
N ILE A 118 -5.31 11.55 -8.69
CA ILE A 118 -4.63 12.36 -7.66
C ILE A 118 -5.07 13.83 -7.75
N VAL A 119 -5.06 14.40 -8.97
CA VAL A 119 -5.44 15.80 -9.19
C VAL A 119 -6.89 16.03 -8.77
N GLU A 120 -7.81 15.16 -9.15
CA GLU A 120 -9.23 15.30 -8.83
C GLU A 120 -9.50 15.09 -7.33
N ALA A 121 -8.82 14.14 -6.68
CA ALA A 121 -8.93 13.94 -5.24
C ALA A 121 -8.46 15.21 -4.47
N HIS A 122 -7.32 15.77 -4.87
CA HIS A 122 -6.78 16.99 -4.26
C HIS A 122 -7.68 18.19 -4.46
N ARG A 123 -8.28 18.34 -5.65
CA ARG A 123 -9.26 19.40 -5.93
C ARG A 123 -10.45 19.35 -4.99
N ARG A 124 -10.83 18.17 -4.53
CA ARG A 124 -11.92 17.92 -3.55
C ARG A 124 -11.46 17.99 -2.10
N GLY A 125 -10.21 18.35 -1.83
CA GLY A 125 -9.67 18.38 -0.47
C GLY A 125 -9.38 16.99 0.12
N ILE A 126 -9.36 15.94 -0.72
CA ILE A 126 -9.12 14.55 -0.31
C ILE A 126 -7.66 14.21 -0.57
N ARG A 127 -6.93 13.81 0.46
CA ARG A 127 -5.55 13.33 0.37
C ARG A 127 -5.50 11.86 -0.04
N VAL A 128 -4.40 11.43 -0.63
CA VAL A 128 -4.23 10.06 -1.11
C VAL A 128 -3.05 9.37 -0.43
N ILE A 129 -3.33 8.20 0.14
CA ILE A 129 -2.37 7.30 0.76
C ILE A 129 -2.29 6.05 -0.10
N THR A 130 -1.07 5.59 -0.42
CA THR A 130 -0.86 4.33 -1.13
C THR A 130 -0.03 3.35 -0.31
N GLU A 131 0.00 2.09 -0.73
CA GLU A 131 0.85 1.07 -0.09
C GLU A 131 2.32 1.25 -0.47
N LEU A 132 3.20 0.91 0.45
CA LEU A 132 4.60 0.63 0.18
C LEU A 132 4.96 -0.70 0.85
N VAL A 133 4.92 -1.78 0.06
CA VAL A 133 5.31 -3.11 0.54
C VAL A 133 6.83 -3.14 0.61
N VAL A 134 7.37 -3.04 1.82
CA VAL A 134 8.81 -2.90 2.03
C VAL A 134 9.52 -4.22 2.33
N ASN A 135 8.80 -5.22 2.85
CA ASN A 135 9.40 -6.47 3.34
C ASN A 135 9.79 -7.43 2.22
N HIS A 136 8.98 -7.55 1.19
CA HIS A 136 9.10 -8.58 0.15
C HIS A 136 8.66 -8.09 -1.21
N THR A 137 8.90 -8.89 -2.23
CA THR A 137 8.33 -8.71 -3.57
C THR A 137 7.64 -9.99 -4.02
N SER A 138 6.94 -9.94 -5.16
CA SER A 138 6.58 -11.17 -5.88
C SER A 138 7.84 -11.94 -6.30
N ASP A 139 7.73 -13.27 -6.37
CA ASP A 139 8.73 -14.12 -7.03
C ASP A 139 8.90 -13.78 -8.53
N GLN A 140 7.96 -13.05 -9.13
CA GLN A 140 8.01 -12.58 -10.51
C GLN A 140 8.65 -11.19 -10.66
N HIS A 141 9.03 -10.53 -9.57
CA HIS A 141 9.71 -9.25 -9.63
C HIS A 141 11.05 -9.38 -10.36
N PRO A 142 11.43 -8.44 -11.24
CA PRO A 142 12.72 -8.49 -11.96
C PRO A 142 13.93 -8.63 -11.04
N TRP A 143 13.90 -8.05 -9.84
CA TRP A 143 14.98 -8.22 -8.86
C TRP A 143 15.15 -9.67 -8.42
N PHE A 144 14.04 -10.37 -8.11
CA PHE A 144 14.13 -11.78 -7.73
C PHE A 144 14.53 -12.66 -8.91
N GLN A 145 14.01 -12.38 -10.11
CA GLN A 145 14.36 -13.10 -11.31
C GLN A 145 15.83 -12.92 -11.71
N ALA A 146 16.44 -11.78 -11.38
CA ALA A 146 17.89 -11.57 -11.52
C ALA A 146 18.65 -12.28 -10.40
N ALA A 147 18.21 -12.16 -9.15
CA ALA A 147 18.86 -12.74 -7.98
C ALA A 147 19.00 -14.26 -8.07
N ARG A 148 17.93 -14.97 -8.46
CA ARG A 148 17.94 -16.44 -8.58
C ARG A 148 18.92 -16.99 -9.61
N LYS A 149 19.26 -16.19 -10.64
CA LYS A 149 20.20 -16.53 -11.72
C LYS A 149 21.62 -16.11 -11.42
N ALA A 150 21.80 -15.19 -10.49
CA ALA A 150 23.09 -14.60 -10.17
C ALA A 150 23.93 -15.51 -9.25
N PRO A 151 25.27 -15.49 -9.35
CA PRO A 151 26.12 -16.28 -8.48
C PRO A 151 26.05 -15.78 -7.02
N PRO A 152 26.26 -16.68 -6.03
CA PRO A 152 26.32 -16.28 -4.63
C PRO A 152 27.35 -15.17 -4.39
N GLY A 153 26.96 -14.15 -3.57
CA GLY A 153 27.79 -12.98 -3.26
C GLY A 153 27.83 -11.90 -4.34
N SER A 154 27.05 -12.04 -5.43
CA SER A 154 26.88 -10.96 -6.40
C SER A 154 25.87 -9.91 -5.87
N PRO A 155 25.96 -8.64 -6.33
CA PRO A 155 25.01 -7.60 -5.93
C PRO A 155 23.55 -7.95 -6.17
N GLU A 156 23.25 -8.63 -7.27
CA GLU A 156 21.89 -9.06 -7.63
C GLU A 156 21.41 -10.16 -6.68
N ARG A 157 22.30 -11.14 -6.36
CA ARG A 157 21.97 -12.23 -5.43
C ARG A 157 21.62 -11.69 -4.05
N ASP A 158 22.38 -10.71 -3.59
CA ASP A 158 22.29 -10.14 -2.25
C ASP A 158 21.07 -9.22 -2.04
N PHE A 159 20.20 -9.06 -3.05
CA PHE A 159 18.92 -8.35 -2.89
C PHE A 159 17.92 -9.12 -2.02
N TYR A 160 18.05 -10.43 -1.92
CA TYR A 160 17.18 -11.31 -1.15
C TYR A 160 17.97 -12.12 -0.13
N VAL A 161 17.25 -12.69 0.84
CA VAL A 161 17.86 -13.49 1.91
C VAL A 161 17.97 -14.94 1.46
N TRP A 162 19.21 -15.46 1.37
CA TRP A 162 19.52 -16.81 0.89
C TRP A 162 20.25 -17.65 1.94
N SER A 163 20.13 -18.98 1.83
CA SER A 163 20.85 -19.95 2.65
C SER A 163 21.06 -21.27 1.93
N ASP A 164 22.15 -21.95 2.27
CA ASP A 164 22.39 -23.34 1.84
C ASP A 164 21.55 -24.36 2.59
N THR A 165 20.86 -23.94 3.65
CA THR A 165 20.05 -24.80 4.51
C THR A 165 18.76 -24.11 4.94
N ASP A 166 17.72 -24.90 5.14
CA ASP A 166 16.43 -24.48 5.68
C ASP A 166 16.38 -24.45 7.24
N LYS A 167 17.57 -24.53 7.89
CA LYS A 167 17.66 -24.63 9.37
C LYS A 167 17.94 -23.30 10.07
N ARG A 168 18.35 -22.27 9.32
CA ARG A 168 18.59 -20.95 9.90
C ARG A 168 17.28 -20.34 10.40
N TYR A 169 17.38 -19.48 11.38
CA TYR A 169 16.25 -18.72 11.97
C TYR A 169 15.13 -19.62 12.51
N SER A 170 15.49 -20.80 13.05
CA SER A 170 14.53 -21.82 13.50
C SER A 170 13.58 -21.36 14.62
N GLY A 171 13.91 -20.27 15.33
CA GLY A 171 13.05 -19.63 16.34
C GLY A 171 11.94 -18.76 15.78
N THR A 172 11.90 -18.55 14.45
CA THR A 172 10.94 -17.67 13.82
C THR A 172 9.62 -18.40 13.55
N ARG A 173 8.51 -17.85 14.04
CA ARG A 173 7.17 -18.43 13.78
C ARG A 173 6.83 -18.33 12.28
N ILE A 174 6.07 -19.29 11.80
CA ILE A 174 5.41 -19.22 10.48
C ILE A 174 4.12 -18.43 10.66
N ILE A 175 3.86 -17.44 9.79
CA ILE A 175 2.65 -16.60 9.88
C ILE A 175 1.44 -17.34 9.32
N PHE A 176 1.54 -17.90 8.13
CA PHE A 176 0.43 -18.57 7.44
C PHE A 176 0.53 -20.10 7.57
N LEU A 177 0.26 -20.61 8.78
CA LEU A 177 0.33 -22.05 9.10
C LEU A 177 -0.63 -22.94 8.31
N ASP A 178 -1.64 -22.37 7.69
CA ASP A 178 -2.63 -23.08 6.85
C ASP A 178 -2.09 -23.38 5.45
N THR A 179 -1.09 -22.63 4.99
CA THR A 179 -0.53 -22.74 3.63
C THR A 179 0.98 -23.02 3.62
N GLU A 180 1.71 -22.53 4.61
CA GLU A 180 3.18 -22.61 4.65
C GLU A 180 3.64 -23.57 5.77
N THR A 181 4.66 -24.36 5.47
CA THR A 181 5.28 -25.31 6.42
C THR A 181 6.68 -24.90 6.85
N SER A 182 7.25 -23.88 6.21
CA SER A 182 8.59 -23.33 6.47
C SER A 182 8.61 -21.87 6.05
N ASN A 183 9.50 -21.06 6.65
CA ASN A 183 9.85 -19.74 6.14
C ASN A 183 10.97 -19.82 5.06
N TRP A 184 11.41 -21.01 4.68
CA TRP A 184 12.40 -21.27 3.64
C TRP A 184 11.81 -22.09 2.51
N SER A 185 12.04 -21.66 1.27
CA SER A 185 11.70 -22.41 0.07
C SER A 185 12.92 -22.65 -0.82
N TRP A 186 13.04 -23.86 -1.36
CA TRP A 186 14.11 -24.22 -2.27
C TRP A 186 13.89 -23.65 -3.67
N ASP A 187 14.86 -22.91 -4.18
CA ASP A 187 14.89 -22.47 -5.56
C ASP A 187 15.86 -23.34 -6.38
N GLN A 188 15.33 -24.06 -7.36
CA GLN A 188 16.12 -24.98 -8.15
C GLN A 188 17.12 -24.26 -9.08
N GLU A 189 16.77 -23.08 -9.58
CA GLU A 189 17.65 -22.29 -10.48
C GLU A 189 18.80 -21.68 -9.68
N ALA A 190 18.51 -21.17 -8.51
CA ALA A 190 19.50 -20.61 -7.59
C ALA A 190 20.35 -21.68 -6.91
N GLY A 191 19.85 -22.92 -6.80
CA GLY A 191 20.49 -24.00 -6.03
C GLY A 191 20.63 -23.68 -4.54
N ALA A 192 19.69 -22.91 -3.97
CA ALA A 192 19.70 -22.45 -2.59
C ALA A 192 18.27 -22.23 -2.06
N TYR A 193 18.14 -22.11 -0.75
CA TYR A 193 16.90 -21.68 -0.12
C TYR A 193 16.85 -20.16 -0.08
N TYR A 194 15.65 -19.60 -0.35
CA TYR A 194 15.34 -18.19 -0.08
C TYR A 194 14.38 -18.07 1.10
N TRP A 195 14.51 -17.02 1.85
CA TRP A 195 13.63 -16.67 2.97
C TRP A 195 12.37 -15.99 2.49
N HIS A 196 11.25 -16.34 3.12
CA HIS A 196 9.97 -15.65 2.98
C HIS A 196 9.26 -15.64 4.33
N ARG A 197 8.84 -14.48 4.77
CA ARG A 197 8.13 -14.35 6.03
C ARG A 197 6.64 -14.67 5.88
N PHE A 198 6.11 -14.45 4.70
CA PHE A 198 4.73 -14.67 4.30
C PHE A 198 4.63 -15.87 3.38
N TYR A 199 3.99 -15.72 2.22
CA TYR A 199 3.88 -16.84 1.27
C TYR A 199 5.20 -17.17 0.56
N SER A 200 5.35 -18.41 0.17
CA SER A 200 6.53 -18.86 -0.57
C SER A 200 6.74 -18.16 -1.92
N HIS A 201 5.73 -17.48 -2.45
CA HIS A 201 5.86 -16.65 -3.64
C HIS A 201 6.18 -15.17 -3.35
N GLN A 202 6.49 -14.85 -2.10
CA GLN A 202 6.85 -13.51 -1.64
C GLN A 202 8.23 -13.54 -0.97
N PRO A 203 9.33 -13.65 -1.75
CA PRO A 203 10.68 -13.66 -1.20
C PRO A 203 11.00 -12.34 -0.51
N ASP A 204 11.60 -12.42 0.68
CA ASP A 204 11.94 -11.27 1.49
C ASP A 204 13.20 -10.56 0.99
N LEU A 205 13.14 -9.24 0.98
CA LEU A 205 14.24 -8.35 0.63
C LEU A 205 15.32 -8.37 1.73
N ASN A 206 16.58 -8.33 1.33
CA ASN A 206 17.72 -8.35 2.24
C ASN A 206 18.15 -6.93 2.65
N PHE A 207 17.66 -6.42 3.76
CA PHE A 207 18.03 -5.09 4.27
C PHE A 207 19.44 -5.01 4.88
N ASP A 208 20.18 -6.10 4.98
CA ASP A 208 21.63 -6.05 5.23
C ASP A 208 22.40 -5.52 4.02
N ASN A 209 21.80 -5.57 2.83
CA ASN A 209 22.31 -4.90 1.65
C ASN A 209 21.78 -3.46 1.59
N PRO A 210 22.65 -2.44 1.75
CA PRO A 210 22.21 -1.04 1.74
C PRO A 210 21.53 -0.61 0.45
N LYS A 211 21.81 -1.27 -0.69
CA LYS A 211 21.16 -0.98 -1.96
C LYS A 211 19.67 -1.29 -1.95
N VAL A 212 19.23 -2.27 -1.17
CA VAL A 212 17.81 -2.57 -1.01
C VAL A 212 17.07 -1.37 -0.40
N LEU A 213 17.62 -0.80 0.68
CA LEU A 213 17.03 0.38 1.29
C LEU A 213 17.07 1.60 0.35
N GLU A 214 18.15 1.78 -0.42
CA GLU A 214 18.25 2.85 -1.42
C GLU A 214 17.14 2.72 -2.48
N GLU A 215 16.93 1.52 -3.04
CA GLU A 215 15.87 1.27 -4.02
C GLU A 215 14.46 1.48 -3.44
N ILE A 216 14.21 1.05 -2.20
CA ILE A 216 12.92 1.29 -1.53
C ILE A 216 12.68 2.79 -1.30
N ILE A 217 13.71 3.56 -0.92
CA ILE A 217 13.64 5.02 -0.80
C ILE A 217 13.35 5.65 -2.18
N ASP A 218 13.95 5.17 -3.25
CA ASP A 218 13.70 5.70 -4.59
C ASP A 218 12.30 5.36 -5.10
N VAL A 219 11.75 4.20 -4.75
CA VAL A 219 10.33 3.87 -4.98
C VAL A 219 9.43 4.81 -4.19
N MET A 220 9.73 5.04 -2.92
CA MET A 220 8.99 5.98 -2.06
C MET A 220 8.97 7.39 -2.68
N ARG A 221 10.12 7.93 -3.06
CA ARG A 221 10.24 9.25 -3.71
C ARG A 221 9.41 9.33 -4.98
N PHE A 222 9.47 8.31 -5.82
CA PHE A 222 8.71 8.26 -7.07
C PHE A 222 7.21 8.51 -6.84
N TRP A 223 6.59 7.88 -5.85
CA TRP A 223 5.17 8.08 -5.55
C TRP A 223 4.89 9.41 -4.86
N LEU A 224 5.75 9.84 -3.94
CA LEU A 224 5.62 11.15 -3.28
C LEU A 224 5.76 12.32 -4.28
N ASP A 225 6.67 12.22 -5.26
CA ASP A 225 6.87 13.19 -6.32
C ASP A 225 5.66 13.27 -7.29
N LEU A 226 4.95 12.15 -7.47
CA LEU A 226 3.69 12.12 -8.22
C LEU A 226 2.52 12.76 -7.47
N GLY A 227 2.68 13.13 -6.20
CA GLY A 227 1.67 13.83 -5.42
C GLY A 227 0.98 13.01 -4.34
N VAL A 228 1.37 11.74 -4.13
CA VAL A 228 0.85 10.92 -3.03
C VAL A 228 1.14 11.61 -1.70
N ASP A 229 0.14 11.66 -0.80
CA ASP A 229 0.21 12.40 0.46
C ASP A 229 0.72 11.56 1.63
N GLY A 230 0.66 10.25 1.51
CA GLY A 230 1.16 9.35 2.52
C GLY A 230 1.39 7.94 1.98
N LEU A 231 2.20 7.19 2.70
CA LEU A 231 2.47 5.79 2.40
C LEU A 231 2.16 4.91 3.60
N ARG A 232 1.40 3.86 3.39
CA ARG A 232 1.24 2.80 4.38
C ARG A 232 2.34 1.77 4.13
N LEU A 233 3.23 1.62 5.13
CA LEU A 233 4.31 0.65 5.09
C LEU A 233 3.80 -0.70 5.58
N ASP A 234 3.77 -1.66 4.66
CA ASP A 234 3.36 -3.03 4.92
C ASP A 234 4.44 -3.79 5.69
N ALA A 235 4.01 -4.66 6.60
CA ALA A 235 4.85 -5.68 7.24
C ALA A 235 6.14 -5.16 7.90
N VAL A 236 6.13 -3.95 8.45
CA VAL A 236 7.32 -3.27 9.00
C VAL A 236 8.07 -4.02 10.11
N PRO A 237 7.46 -4.91 10.93
CA PRO A 237 8.19 -5.62 11.97
C PRO A 237 9.25 -6.60 11.48
N TYR A 238 9.21 -7.02 10.21
CA TYR A 238 9.85 -8.24 9.72
C TYR A 238 11.08 -8.01 8.81
N LEU A 239 11.59 -6.78 8.73
CA LEU A 239 12.58 -6.36 7.73
C LEU A 239 13.99 -6.98 7.87
N CYS A 240 14.30 -7.59 9.01
CA CYS A 240 15.64 -8.12 9.28
C CYS A 240 15.58 -9.47 9.96
N GLU A 241 16.55 -10.34 9.63
CA GLU A 241 16.70 -11.66 10.23
C GLU A 241 18.01 -11.77 11.01
N ARG A 242 17.92 -12.28 12.27
CA ARG A 242 19.07 -12.55 13.14
C ARG A 242 18.93 -13.91 13.80
N GLU A 243 19.99 -14.70 13.74
CA GLU A 243 20.02 -16.01 14.38
C GLU A 243 19.77 -15.89 15.88
N GLY A 244 18.95 -16.78 16.42
CA GLY A 244 18.62 -16.80 17.87
C GLY A 244 17.57 -15.78 18.30
N THR A 245 16.90 -15.09 17.36
CA THR A 245 15.79 -14.17 17.61
C THR A 245 14.49 -14.70 17.00
N ASN A 246 13.38 -13.99 17.25
CA ASN A 246 12.10 -14.24 16.57
C ASN A 246 11.97 -13.52 15.22
N ASN A 247 12.97 -12.71 14.84
CA ASN A 247 12.98 -11.89 13.64
C ASN A 247 11.80 -10.90 13.55
N GLU A 248 11.44 -10.31 14.68
CA GLU A 248 10.41 -9.29 14.77
C GLU A 248 10.91 -8.12 15.59
N ASN A 249 10.71 -6.89 15.09
CA ASN A 249 11.08 -5.63 15.76
C ASN A 249 12.54 -5.53 16.20
N LEU A 250 13.42 -6.04 15.40
CA LEU A 250 14.85 -5.95 15.72
C LEU A 250 15.32 -4.48 15.72
N PRO A 251 16.38 -4.15 16.48
CA PRO A 251 16.93 -2.80 16.48
C PRO A 251 17.31 -2.30 15.09
N GLU A 252 17.75 -3.20 14.20
CA GLU A 252 18.06 -2.91 12.80
C GLU A 252 16.81 -2.53 12.01
N THR A 253 15.69 -3.22 12.23
CA THR A 253 14.38 -2.86 11.65
C THR A 253 13.99 -1.43 12.02
N HIS A 254 14.08 -1.07 13.30
CA HIS A 254 13.82 0.29 13.76
C HIS A 254 14.80 1.33 13.18
N ALA A 255 16.06 0.96 12.96
CA ALA A 255 17.03 1.85 12.32
C ALA A 255 16.67 2.13 10.85
N ILE A 256 16.20 1.12 10.12
CA ILE A 256 15.70 1.25 8.74
C ILE A 256 14.49 2.18 8.71
N LEU A 257 13.48 1.95 9.56
CA LEU A 257 12.28 2.78 9.63
C LEU A 257 12.60 4.25 9.96
N ARG A 258 13.52 4.48 10.90
CA ARG A 258 14.01 5.85 11.20
C ARG A 258 14.72 6.49 9.99
N ARG A 259 15.46 5.71 9.20
CA ARG A 259 16.10 6.23 7.97
C ARG A 259 15.06 6.60 6.92
N ILE A 260 14.02 5.78 6.72
CA ILE A 260 12.89 6.09 5.82
C ILE A 260 12.17 7.37 6.31
N ARG A 261 11.86 7.47 7.61
CA ARG A 261 11.21 8.66 8.18
C ARG A 261 12.04 9.92 7.98
N ALA A 262 13.35 9.84 8.25
CA ALA A 262 14.26 10.98 8.08
C ALA A 262 14.33 11.48 6.64
N GLU A 263 14.19 10.60 5.65
CA GLU A 263 14.13 10.98 4.24
C GLU A 263 12.87 11.78 3.93
N VAL A 264 11.72 11.33 4.45
CA VAL A 264 10.45 12.05 4.29
C VAL A 264 10.50 13.39 5.00
N ASP A 265 11.00 13.46 6.24
CA ASP A 265 11.12 14.71 6.98
C ASP A 265 11.97 15.76 6.27
N ALA A 266 13.02 15.32 5.58
CA ALA A 266 13.95 16.21 4.89
C ALA A 266 13.38 16.81 3.60
N GLN A 267 12.53 16.07 2.87
CA GLN A 267 12.12 16.45 1.50
C GLN A 267 10.60 16.63 1.36
N TYR A 268 9.80 16.01 2.24
CA TYR A 268 8.35 15.95 2.11
C TYR A 268 7.65 16.24 3.46
N PRO A 269 7.74 17.46 3.99
CA PRO A 269 7.31 17.77 5.38
C PRO A 269 5.80 17.59 5.63
N ASP A 270 4.98 17.60 4.59
CA ASP A 270 3.53 17.38 4.66
C ASP A 270 3.11 15.93 4.31
N ARG A 271 4.06 14.99 4.25
CA ARG A 271 3.77 13.60 3.92
C ARG A 271 3.74 12.72 5.17
N MET A 272 2.78 11.80 5.19
CA MET A 272 2.57 10.86 6.28
C MET A 272 3.18 9.49 5.95
N LEU A 273 3.69 8.82 6.98
CA LEU A 273 3.94 7.37 6.95
C LEU A 273 3.02 6.70 7.96
N LEU A 274 2.33 5.64 7.53
CA LEU A 274 1.47 4.80 8.34
C LEU A 274 2.07 3.39 8.38
N ALA A 275 2.44 2.91 9.55
CA ALA A 275 3.03 1.58 9.70
C ALA A 275 1.95 0.52 9.98
N GLU A 276 2.05 -0.63 9.31
CA GLU A 276 1.38 -1.83 9.77
C GLU A 276 2.23 -2.49 10.87
N ALA A 277 1.79 -2.32 12.11
CA ALA A 277 2.48 -2.83 13.28
C ALA A 277 1.48 -3.61 14.16
N ASN A 278 1.13 -4.82 13.74
CA ASN A 278 0.22 -5.69 14.49
C ASN A 278 0.96 -6.33 15.67
N GLN A 279 1.28 -5.53 16.68
CA GLN A 279 2.14 -5.91 17.79
C GLN A 279 1.73 -5.20 19.09
N TRP A 280 2.36 -5.61 20.19
CA TRP A 280 2.16 -4.95 21.48
C TRP A 280 2.73 -3.52 21.45
N PRO A 281 2.12 -2.57 22.19
CA PRO A 281 2.60 -1.20 22.23
C PRO A 281 4.06 -1.05 22.67
N GLU A 282 4.56 -1.95 23.50
CA GLU A 282 5.93 -2.00 23.98
C GLU A 282 6.94 -2.26 22.85
N ASP A 283 6.54 -3.03 21.85
CA ASP A 283 7.37 -3.40 20.69
C ASP A 283 7.33 -2.35 19.58
N THR A 284 6.29 -1.52 19.55
CA THR A 284 6.11 -0.48 18.52
C THR A 284 6.61 0.90 18.96
N ARG A 285 7.10 1.03 20.19
CA ARG A 285 7.38 2.33 20.82
C ARG A 285 8.81 2.45 21.36
N PRO A 286 9.86 2.13 20.60
CA PRO A 286 11.25 2.38 21.02
C PRO A 286 11.68 3.83 20.81
#